data_f3f18417140bafce75436084983f5268
#
_entry.id   f3f18417140bafce75436084983f5268
#
_cell.length_a   1.000
_cell.length_b   1.000
_cell.length_c   1.000
_cell.angle_alpha   90.00
_cell.angle_beta   90.00
_cell.angle_gamma   90.00
#
_symmetry.space_group_name_H-M   'P 1'
#
loop_
_entity.id
_entity.type
_entity.pdbx_description
1 polymer ?
#
loop_
_entity_poly.entity_id
_entity_poly.type
_entity_poly.pdbx_seq_one_letter_code
_entity_poly.pdbx_strand_id
1 'polypeptide(L)'
;REVTSFAAKEAQEGKNISYSLIGTKGQSFFRSFGGNVVSATEKLGDDPSIEQLVGSMKILLDAFAEGEYDRVYLASNKFVNTMTQQPGVEQLLPLKKIESEEEKPRWDYIYEPDDSRTLLDGLMGRYIESLVYQAVIENIACEQAAKMVAMKSATDNAGNLIEELQLVYNNARQAAITQEISEIVGGAEAL
;
A
#
# COMPACT_ATOMS: atom_id res chain seq x y z
N ARG A 1 -7.56 -8.42 -0.96
CA ARG A 1 -7.81 -9.73 -1.60
C ARG A 1 -6.68 -10.71 -1.35
N GLU A 2 -5.41 -10.39 -1.66
CA GLU A 2 -4.27 -11.29 -1.44
C GLU A 2 -4.18 -11.75 0.02
N VAL A 3 -4.17 -10.81 0.97
CA VAL A 3 -4.10 -11.12 2.40
C VAL A 3 -5.28 -11.98 2.86
N THR A 4 -6.49 -11.66 2.44
CA THR A 4 -7.68 -12.45 2.82
C THR A 4 -7.69 -13.84 2.19
N SER A 5 -7.22 -13.97 0.94
CA SER A 5 -7.05 -15.26 0.28
C SER A 5 -5.98 -16.12 0.97
N PHE A 6 -4.84 -15.52 1.33
CA PHE A 6 -3.79 -16.18 2.09
C PHE A 6 -4.29 -16.61 3.47
N ALA A 7 -4.94 -15.72 4.20
CA ALA A 7 -5.50 -16.00 5.52
C ALA A 7 -6.55 -17.12 5.47
N ALA A 8 -7.41 -17.12 4.45
CA ALA A 8 -8.40 -18.19 4.28
C ALA A 8 -7.76 -19.57 4.08
N LYS A 9 -6.64 -19.64 3.35
CA LYS A 9 -5.89 -20.91 3.17
C LYS A 9 -5.29 -21.39 4.48
N GLU A 10 -4.61 -20.51 5.20
CA GLU A 10 -3.99 -20.84 6.49
C GLU A 10 -5.05 -21.22 7.55
N ALA A 11 -6.20 -20.55 7.54
CA ALA A 11 -7.31 -20.89 8.43
C ALA A 11 -7.95 -22.27 8.12
N GLN A 12 -8.00 -22.68 6.84
CA GLN A 12 -8.46 -24.02 6.45
C GLN A 12 -7.53 -25.12 6.95
N GLU A 13 -6.25 -24.81 7.16
CA GLU A 13 -5.27 -25.69 7.77
C GLU A 13 -5.36 -25.73 9.31
N GLY A 14 -6.35 -25.06 9.90
CA GLY A 14 -6.58 -25.02 11.35
C GLY A 14 -5.67 -24.07 12.12
N LYS A 15 -5.02 -23.11 11.44
CA LYS A 15 -4.12 -22.14 12.07
C LYS A 15 -4.89 -20.91 12.56
N ASN A 16 -4.53 -20.39 13.71
CA ASN A 16 -5.04 -19.12 14.22
C ASN A 16 -4.26 -17.96 13.63
N ILE A 17 -4.97 -16.94 13.17
CA ILE A 17 -4.36 -15.79 12.51
C ILE A 17 -4.64 -14.54 13.31
N SER A 18 -3.56 -13.81 13.60
CA SER A 18 -3.60 -12.49 14.23
C SER A 18 -3.04 -11.45 13.27
N TYR A 19 -3.56 -10.23 13.36
CA TYR A 19 -3.18 -9.15 12.46
C TYR A 19 -2.53 -8.00 13.23
N SER A 20 -1.40 -7.54 12.74
CA SER A 20 -0.83 -6.24 13.08
C SER A 20 -1.01 -5.31 11.88
N LEU A 21 -1.63 -4.18 12.09
CA LEU A 21 -2.09 -3.31 11.00
C LEU A 21 -1.35 -1.98 11.03
N ILE A 22 -0.87 -1.59 9.87
CA ILE A 22 -0.23 -0.30 9.65
C ILE A 22 -1.12 0.49 8.67
N GLY A 23 -1.78 1.53 9.19
CA GLY A 23 -2.68 2.40 8.43
C GLY A 23 -4.16 2.24 8.77
N THR A 24 -4.88 3.36 8.70
CA THR A 24 -6.30 3.52 9.13
C THR A 24 -7.28 2.68 8.30
N LYS A 25 -7.08 2.60 6.99
CA LYS A 25 -8.00 1.87 6.09
C LYS A 25 -7.94 0.36 6.32
N GLY A 26 -6.74 -0.18 6.57
CA GLY A 26 -6.56 -1.58 6.93
C GLY A 26 -7.30 -1.93 8.21
N GLN A 27 -7.19 -1.09 9.22
CA GLN A 27 -7.87 -1.28 10.51
C GLN A 27 -9.38 -1.33 10.36
N SER A 28 -9.98 -0.37 9.64
CA SER A 28 -11.44 -0.35 9.40
C SER A 28 -11.92 -1.62 8.70
N PHE A 29 -11.16 -2.09 7.71
CA PHE A 29 -11.50 -3.31 6.98
C PHE A 29 -11.43 -4.56 7.87
N PHE A 30 -10.33 -4.77 8.59
CA PHE A 30 -10.14 -5.98 9.39
C PHE A 30 -11.03 -6.01 10.63
N ARG A 31 -11.41 -4.87 11.20
CA ARG A 31 -12.46 -4.80 12.24
C ARG A 31 -13.81 -5.30 11.72
N SER A 32 -14.21 -4.89 10.51
CA SER A 32 -15.47 -5.34 9.89
C SER A 32 -15.40 -6.81 9.46
N PHE A 33 -14.22 -7.29 9.10
CA PHE A 33 -13.99 -8.67 8.68
C PHE A 33 -13.97 -9.66 9.87
N GLY A 34 -13.88 -9.17 11.12
CA GLY A 34 -13.82 -10.01 12.32
C GLY A 34 -12.45 -10.62 12.58
N GLY A 35 -11.38 -10.05 12.03
CA GLY A 35 -10.00 -10.49 12.28
C GLY A 35 -9.52 -10.16 13.68
N ASN A 36 -8.72 -11.03 14.28
CA ASN A 36 -8.05 -10.75 15.56
C ASN A 36 -6.92 -9.74 15.35
N VAL A 37 -7.16 -8.47 15.70
CA VAL A 37 -6.19 -7.38 15.56
C VAL A 37 -5.45 -7.17 16.87
N VAL A 38 -4.16 -7.50 16.90
CA VAL A 38 -3.30 -7.39 18.09
C VAL A 38 -2.71 -5.99 18.23
N SER A 39 -2.30 -5.40 17.13
CA SER A 39 -1.77 -4.03 17.14
C SER A 39 -2.22 -3.27 15.90
N ALA A 40 -2.35 -1.95 16.04
CA ALA A 40 -2.68 -1.06 14.93
C ALA A 40 -1.93 0.27 15.10
N THR A 41 -1.21 0.67 14.06
CA THR A 41 -0.52 1.96 14.00
C THR A 41 -1.25 2.86 13.02
N GLU A 42 -1.69 4.01 13.51
CA GLU A 42 -2.45 5.00 12.74
C GLU A 42 -1.65 6.30 12.57
N LYS A 43 -2.07 7.13 11.60
CA LYS A 43 -1.57 8.50 11.42
C LYS A 43 -0.07 8.60 11.15
N LEU A 44 0.47 7.70 10.34
CA LEU A 44 1.88 7.71 9.97
C LEU A 44 2.27 8.89 9.06
N GLY A 45 1.29 9.57 8.42
CA GLY A 45 1.57 10.61 7.43
C GLY A 45 2.20 10.07 6.15
N ASP A 46 2.73 10.99 5.34
CA ASP A 46 3.41 10.66 4.08
C ASP A 46 4.92 10.40 4.28
N ASP A 47 5.47 10.73 5.45
CA ASP A 47 6.88 10.53 5.82
C ASP A 47 6.98 9.93 7.24
N PRO A 48 6.72 8.61 7.38
CA PRO A 48 6.78 7.96 8.67
C PRO A 48 8.22 7.75 9.14
N SER A 49 8.47 7.98 10.42
CA SER A 49 9.75 7.62 11.03
C SER A 49 9.77 6.17 11.52
N ILE A 50 10.98 5.59 11.60
CA ILE A 50 11.16 4.22 12.11
C ILE A 50 10.60 4.08 13.53
N GLU A 51 10.79 5.11 14.38
CA GLU A 51 10.36 5.10 15.79
C GLU A 51 8.85 4.89 15.94
N GLN A 52 8.05 5.38 14.98
CA GLN A 52 6.59 5.19 14.97
C GLN A 52 6.17 3.73 14.71
N LEU A 53 7.03 2.96 14.06
CA LEU A 53 6.78 1.56 13.70
C LEU A 53 7.35 0.58 14.73
N VAL A 54 8.41 0.97 15.43
CA VAL A 54 9.12 0.10 16.38
C VAL A 54 8.19 -0.48 17.45
N GLY A 55 7.22 0.30 17.94
CA GLY A 55 6.28 -0.16 18.97
C GLY A 55 5.44 -1.35 18.53
N SER A 56 4.84 -1.30 17.35
CA SER A 56 4.03 -2.40 16.81
C SER A 56 4.87 -3.59 16.37
N MET A 57 6.09 -3.36 15.88
CA MET A 57 7.02 -4.43 15.54
C MET A 57 7.52 -5.16 16.78
N LYS A 58 7.84 -4.42 17.84
CA LYS A 58 8.31 -5.01 19.10
C LYS A 58 7.29 -5.98 19.70
N ILE A 59 6.01 -5.62 19.71
CA ILE A 59 4.93 -6.50 20.18
C ILE A 59 4.95 -7.84 19.43
N LEU A 60 5.12 -7.82 18.11
CA LEU A 60 5.16 -9.04 17.29
C LEU A 60 6.44 -9.86 17.50
N LEU A 61 7.58 -9.18 17.64
CA LEU A 61 8.86 -9.85 17.87
C LEU A 61 8.92 -10.50 19.25
N ASP A 62 8.43 -9.81 20.28
CA ASP A 62 8.37 -10.33 21.64
C ASP A 62 7.42 -11.54 21.69
N ALA A 63 6.22 -11.47 21.12
CA ALA A 63 5.27 -12.57 21.05
C ALA A 63 5.80 -13.77 20.23
N PHE A 64 6.58 -13.54 19.18
CA PHE A 64 7.26 -14.60 18.46
C PHE A 64 8.38 -15.25 19.30
N ALA A 65 9.16 -14.46 20.05
CA ALA A 65 10.21 -14.95 20.93
C ALA A 65 9.65 -15.76 22.13
N GLU A 66 8.46 -15.38 22.63
CA GLU A 66 7.72 -16.09 23.68
C GLU A 66 7.02 -17.37 23.15
N GLY A 67 7.01 -17.59 21.84
CA GLY A 67 6.40 -18.76 21.20
C GLY A 67 4.88 -18.69 21.06
N GLU A 68 4.29 -17.49 21.16
CA GLU A 68 2.86 -17.29 20.89
C GLU A 68 2.53 -17.44 19.38
N TYR A 69 3.49 -17.12 18.53
CA TYR A 69 3.37 -17.23 17.07
C TYR A 69 4.45 -18.12 16.48
N ASP A 70 4.06 -19.05 15.61
CA ASP A 70 4.98 -19.91 14.87
C ASP A 70 5.59 -19.21 13.66
N ARG A 71 4.86 -18.28 13.06
CA ARG A 71 5.27 -17.59 11.82
C ARG A 71 4.74 -16.16 11.80
N VAL A 72 5.55 -15.27 11.26
CA VAL A 72 5.16 -13.90 10.97
C VAL A 72 5.30 -13.63 9.49
N TYR A 73 4.27 -13.05 8.88
CA TYR A 73 4.24 -12.69 7.47
C TYR A 73 4.09 -11.19 7.31
N LEU A 74 4.77 -10.64 6.34
CA LEU A 74 4.66 -9.24 5.93
C LEU A 74 3.86 -9.16 4.63
N ALA A 75 2.74 -8.47 4.67
CA ALA A 75 1.91 -8.20 3.49
C ALA A 75 2.10 -6.75 3.06
N SER A 76 2.62 -6.55 1.86
CA SER A 76 2.93 -5.23 1.31
C SER A 76 2.74 -5.19 -0.20
N ASN A 77 2.73 -3.99 -0.77
CA ASN A 77 2.78 -3.78 -2.21
C ASN A 77 4.22 -3.45 -2.62
N LYS A 78 4.73 -4.18 -3.59
CA LYS A 78 6.03 -3.90 -4.21
C LYS A 78 5.86 -2.91 -5.35
N PHE A 79 6.66 -1.86 -5.34
CA PHE A 79 6.67 -0.87 -6.41
C PHE A 79 7.46 -1.40 -7.61
N VAL A 80 6.78 -1.61 -8.74
CA VAL A 80 7.39 -2.01 -10.01
C VAL A 80 7.60 -0.79 -10.90
N ASN A 81 6.53 -0.02 -11.11
CA ASN A 81 6.53 1.26 -11.82
C ASN A 81 5.28 2.05 -11.43
N THR A 82 5.15 3.28 -11.93
CA THR A 82 4.02 4.16 -11.61
C THR A 82 2.64 3.59 -12.00
N MET A 83 2.58 2.69 -12.98
CA MET A 83 1.34 2.08 -13.44
C MET A 83 1.08 0.70 -12.83
N THR A 84 2.12 0.04 -12.31
CA THR A 84 2.04 -1.35 -11.84
C THR A 84 2.60 -1.46 -10.43
N GLN A 85 1.74 -1.89 -9.50
CA GLN A 85 2.11 -2.26 -8.15
C GLN A 85 1.75 -3.74 -7.95
N GLN A 86 2.62 -4.49 -7.31
CA GLN A 86 2.43 -5.91 -7.09
C GLN A 86 2.21 -6.19 -5.61
N PRO A 87 1.00 -6.59 -5.20
CA PRO A 87 0.76 -7.04 -3.83
C PRO A 87 1.46 -8.38 -3.59
N GLY A 88 2.04 -8.54 -2.41
CA GLY A 88 2.74 -9.75 -2.01
C GLY A 88 2.57 -10.04 -0.53
N VAL A 89 2.75 -11.31 -0.16
CA VAL A 89 2.83 -11.78 1.22
C VAL A 89 4.13 -12.55 1.34
N GLU A 90 5.05 -12.05 2.15
CA GLU A 90 6.37 -12.65 2.35
C GLU A 90 6.53 -13.11 3.80
N GLN A 91 7.17 -14.24 4.01
CA GLN A 91 7.48 -14.70 5.36
C GLN A 91 8.60 -13.86 5.94
N LEU A 92 8.33 -13.21 7.07
CA LEU A 92 9.27 -12.41 7.82
C LEU A 92 10.02 -13.26 8.87
N LEU A 93 9.28 -14.10 9.60
CA LEU A 93 9.84 -15.00 10.62
C LEU A 93 9.21 -16.40 10.49
N PRO A 94 9.98 -17.47 10.80
CA PRO A 94 11.44 -17.49 10.89
C PRO A 94 12.09 -17.10 9.56
N LEU A 95 13.30 -16.52 9.65
CA LEU A 95 14.06 -16.16 8.46
C LEU A 95 14.37 -17.40 7.61
N LYS A 96 14.17 -17.30 6.31
CA LYS A 96 14.55 -18.38 5.40
C LYS A 96 16.06 -18.56 5.39
N LYS A 97 16.52 -19.78 5.56
CA LYS A 97 17.93 -20.08 5.37
C LYS A 97 18.30 -19.79 3.91
N ILE A 98 19.30 -18.95 3.74
CA ILE A 98 19.92 -18.78 2.43
C ILE A 98 20.88 -19.95 2.27
N GLU A 99 20.51 -20.92 1.44
CA GLU A 99 21.45 -21.97 1.00
C GLU A 99 22.44 -21.32 0.06
N SER A 100 23.55 -20.83 0.60
CA SER A 100 24.67 -20.40 -0.24
C SER A 100 25.44 -21.66 -0.66
N GLU A 101 25.42 -22.01 -1.93
CA GLU A 101 26.16 -23.12 -2.50
C GLU A 101 27.69 -22.93 -2.43
N GLU A 102 28.19 -21.77 -2.10
CA GLU A 102 29.60 -21.50 -1.93
C GLU A 102 29.98 -21.40 -0.45
N GLU A 103 30.63 -22.42 0.07
CA GLU A 103 31.39 -22.31 1.32
C GLU A 103 32.54 -21.31 1.13
N LYS A 104 32.27 -20.05 1.38
CA LYS A 104 33.31 -19.04 1.44
C LYS A 104 34.23 -19.36 2.62
N PRO A 105 35.57 -19.21 2.48
CA PRO A 105 36.50 -19.46 3.55
C PRO A 105 36.08 -18.68 4.80
N ARG A 106 35.88 -19.38 5.91
CA ARG A 106 35.55 -18.78 7.18
C ARG A 106 36.74 -17.99 7.66
N TRP A 107 36.57 -16.67 7.78
CA TRP A 107 37.57 -15.82 8.39
C TRP A 107 37.30 -15.83 9.89
N ASP A 108 38.35 -15.97 10.73
CA ASP A 108 38.25 -15.76 12.16
C ASP A 108 38.15 -14.26 12.42
N TYR A 109 36.92 -13.81 12.69
CA TYR A 109 36.64 -12.44 13.09
C TYR A 109 36.70 -12.29 14.60
N ILE A 110 37.28 -11.20 15.07
CA ILE A 110 37.17 -10.76 16.45
C ILE A 110 35.87 -9.97 16.56
N TYR A 111 34.96 -10.46 17.38
CA TYR A 111 33.69 -9.80 17.61
C TYR A 111 33.78 -8.86 18.82
N GLU A 112 33.19 -7.67 18.70
CA GLU A 112 33.07 -6.72 19.80
C GLU A 112 31.57 -6.30 19.91
N PRO A 113 30.87 -6.57 21.00
CA PRO A 113 31.29 -7.30 22.22
C PRO A 113 31.54 -8.81 21.96
N ASP A 114 32.30 -9.45 22.83
CA ASP A 114 32.86 -10.81 22.71
C ASP A 114 31.87 -11.95 22.43
N ASP A 115 30.55 -11.68 22.46
CA ASP A 115 29.50 -12.66 22.21
C ASP A 115 28.89 -12.48 20.81
N SER A 116 29.31 -13.34 19.88
CA SER A 116 28.79 -13.37 18.50
C SER A 116 27.28 -13.59 18.43
N ARG A 117 26.67 -14.26 19.42
CA ARG A 117 25.24 -14.55 19.46
C ARG A 117 24.45 -13.29 19.79
N THR A 118 24.83 -12.55 20.82
CA THR A 118 24.21 -11.27 21.19
C THR A 118 24.32 -10.24 20.06
N LEU A 119 25.46 -10.21 19.38
CA LEU A 119 25.64 -9.34 18.21
C LEU A 119 24.70 -9.73 17.07
N LEU A 120 24.58 -11.02 16.76
CA LEU A 120 23.72 -11.54 15.72
C LEU A 120 22.24 -11.26 16.03
N ASP A 121 21.78 -11.49 17.24
CA ASP A 121 20.41 -11.23 17.66
C ASP A 121 20.05 -9.74 17.51
N GLY A 122 20.93 -8.84 17.93
CA GLY A 122 20.76 -7.41 17.73
C GLY A 122 20.70 -6.99 16.25
N LEU A 123 21.54 -7.62 15.43
CA LEU A 123 21.59 -7.36 14.00
C LEU A 123 20.34 -7.89 13.29
N MET A 124 19.84 -9.06 13.69
CA MET A 124 18.60 -9.63 13.16
C MET A 124 17.40 -8.76 13.50
N GLY A 125 17.31 -8.24 14.72
CA GLY A 125 16.27 -7.27 15.10
C GLY A 125 16.27 -6.05 14.18
N ARG A 126 17.42 -5.44 13.98
CA ARG A 126 17.56 -4.27 13.08
C ARG A 126 17.26 -4.60 11.63
N TYR A 127 17.61 -5.79 11.17
CA TYR A 127 17.28 -6.24 9.82
C TYR A 127 15.77 -6.34 9.61
N ILE A 128 15.04 -6.92 10.56
CA ILE A 128 13.57 -7.02 10.50
C ILE A 128 12.92 -5.63 10.54
N GLU A 129 13.38 -4.74 11.42
CA GLU A 129 12.92 -3.35 11.47
C GLU A 129 13.10 -2.65 10.12
N SER A 130 14.25 -2.84 9.48
CA SER A 130 14.55 -2.27 8.17
C SER A 130 13.64 -2.82 7.06
N LEU A 131 13.36 -4.14 7.05
CA LEU A 131 12.45 -4.75 6.09
C LEU A 131 11.03 -4.21 6.21
N VAL A 132 10.52 -4.09 7.44
CA VAL A 132 9.17 -3.55 7.67
C VAL A 132 9.11 -2.07 7.29
N TYR A 133 10.12 -1.29 7.64
CA TYR A 133 10.20 0.12 7.26
C TYR A 133 10.23 0.29 5.74
N GLN A 134 11.06 -0.49 5.04
CA GLN A 134 11.11 -0.49 3.58
C GLN A 134 9.74 -0.80 2.98
N ALA A 135 9.04 -1.81 3.49
CA ALA A 135 7.71 -2.17 3.00
C ALA A 135 6.68 -1.05 3.21
N VAL A 136 6.77 -0.30 4.31
CA VAL A 136 5.90 0.86 4.56
C VAL A 136 6.18 1.98 3.56
N ILE A 137 7.44 2.33 3.33
CA ILE A 137 7.83 3.36 2.35
C ILE A 137 7.42 2.94 0.93
N GLU A 138 7.63 1.69 0.56
CA GLU A 138 7.17 1.16 -0.74
C GLU A 138 5.65 1.24 -0.90
N ASN A 139 4.89 0.94 0.15
CA ASN A 139 3.43 1.10 0.11
C ASN A 139 3.00 2.55 -0.08
N ILE A 140 3.66 3.49 0.59
CA ILE A 140 3.40 4.93 0.40
C ILE A 140 3.71 5.34 -1.04
N ALA A 141 4.84 4.92 -1.59
CA ALA A 141 5.19 5.18 -2.98
C ALA A 141 4.14 4.59 -3.95
N CYS A 142 3.66 3.37 -3.70
CA CYS A 142 2.58 2.74 -4.47
C CYS A 142 1.28 3.55 -4.39
N GLU A 143 0.92 4.04 -3.20
CA GLU A 143 -0.27 4.87 -3.01
C GLU A 143 -0.18 6.19 -3.78
N GLN A 144 0.96 6.88 -3.71
CA GLN A 144 1.17 8.13 -4.44
C GLN A 144 1.16 7.92 -5.96
N ALA A 145 1.76 6.83 -6.45
CA ALA A 145 1.70 6.47 -7.86
C ALA A 145 0.26 6.20 -8.33
N ALA A 146 -0.52 5.45 -7.56
CA ALA A 146 -1.92 5.20 -7.88
C ALA A 146 -2.76 6.49 -7.87
N LYS A 147 -2.51 7.40 -6.91
CA LYS A 147 -3.15 8.73 -6.88
C LYS A 147 -2.81 9.54 -8.14
N MET A 148 -1.54 9.55 -8.58
CA MET A 148 -1.14 10.27 -9.80
C MET A 148 -1.87 9.75 -11.03
N VAL A 149 -1.94 8.43 -11.21
CA VAL A 149 -2.65 7.82 -12.34
C VAL A 149 -4.14 8.16 -12.31
N ALA A 150 -4.76 8.07 -11.14
CA ALA A 150 -6.18 8.40 -10.97
C ALA A 150 -6.46 9.89 -11.27
N MET A 151 -5.62 10.80 -10.78
CA MET A 151 -5.76 12.23 -11.03
C MET A 151 -5.55 12.58 -12.52
N LYS A 152 -4.58 11.93 -13.18
CA LYS A 152 -4.39 12.10 -14.63
C LYS A 152 -5.64 11.68 -15.40
N SER A 153 -6.16 10.49 -15.11
CA SER A 153 -7.39 10.00 -15.76
C SER A 153 -8.59 10.92 -15.49
N ALA A 154 -8.73 11.45 -14.29
CA ALA A 154 -9.77 12.40 -13.96
C ALA A 154 -9.64 13.71 -14.73
N THR A 155 -8.40 14.22 -14.89
CA THR A 155 -8.12 15.44 -15.67
C THR A 155 -8.44 15.24 -17.17
N ASP A 156 -8.03 14.11 -17.72
CA ASP A 156 -8.30 13.76 -19.12
C ASP A 156 -9.83 13.66 -19.36
N ASN A 157 -10.56 13.00 -18.48
CA ASN A 157 -12.02 12.91 -18.54
C ASN A 157 -12.70 14.29 -18.42
N ALA A 158 -12.20 15.15 -17.53
CA ALA A 158 -12.72 16.50 -17.38
C ALA A 158 -12.48 17.34 -18.65
N GLY A 159 -11.32 17.19 -19.30
CA GLY A 159 -11.01 17.82 -20.58
C GLY A 159 -12.03 17.43 -21.66
N ASN A 160 -12.26 16.13 -21.83
CA ASN A 160 -13.23 15.61 -22.80
C ASN A 160 -14.64 16.15 -22.54
N LEU A 161 -15.08 16.21 -21.28
CA LEU A 161 -16.38 16.75 -20.91
C LEU A 161 -16.50 18.25 -21.21
N ILE A 162 -15.45 19.02 -21.00
CA ILE A 162 -15.41 20.45 -21.34
C ILE A 162 -15.58 20.64 -22.86
N GLU A 163 -14.87 19.87 -23.68
CA GLU A 163 -14.98 19.92 -25.13
C GLU A 163 -16.40 19.56 -25.62
N GLU A 164 -17.00 18.52 -25.06
CA GLU A 164 -18.36 18.12 -25.37
C GLU A 164 -19.39 19.22 -25.00
N LEU A 165 -19.26 19.80 -23.80
CA LEU A 165 -20.13 20.88 -23.37
C LEU A 165 -19.95 22.15 -24.19
N GLN A 166 -18.75 22.47 -24.66
CA GLN A 166 -18.50 23.58 -25.56
C GLN A 166 -19.19 23.38 -26.90
N LEU A 167 -19.17 22.15 -27.43
CA LEU A 167 -19.88 21.82 -28.67
C LEU A 167 -21.39 22.02 -28.52
N VAL A 168 -21.97 21.47 -27.42
CA VAL A 168 -23.39 21.61 -27.10
C VAL A 168 -23.78 23.09 -26.97
N TYR A 169 -22.98 23.87 -26.22
CA TYR A 169 -23.19 25.30 -26.01
C TYR A 169 -23.17 26.06 -27.36
N ASN A 170 -22.16 25.82 -28.22
CA ASN A 170 -22.05 26.47 -29.49
C ASN A 170 -23.24 26.14 -30.41
N ASN A 171 -23.69 24.90 -30.45
CA ASN A 171 -24.85 24.48 -31.23
C ASN A 171 -26.13 25.16 -30.72
N ALA A 172 -26.34 25.18 -29.39
CA ALA A 172 -27.51 25.87 -28.80
C ALA A 172 -27.48 27.37 -29.08
N ARG A 173 -26.31 28.00 -28.96
CA ARG A 173 -26.13 29.43 -29.28
C ARG A 173 -26.44 29.73 -30.75
N GLN A 174 -25.92 28.92 -31.67
CA GLN A 174 -26.21 29.10 -33.11
C GLN A 174 -27.70 28.91 -33.41
N ALA A 175 -28.35 27.92 -32.79
CA ALA A 175 -29.79 27.72 -32.97
C ALA A 175 -30.60 28.92 -32.46
N ALA A 176 -30.25 29.47 -31.29
CA ALA A 176 -30.91 30.65 -30.71
C ALA A 176 -30.74 31.89 -31.64
N ILE A 177 -29.52 32.15 -32.11
CA ILE A 177 -29.25 33.27 -33.04
C ILE A 177 -30.03 33.10 -34.34
N THR A 178 -30.07 31.88 -34.88
CA THR A 178 -30.81 31.60 -36.14
C THR A 178 -32.32 31.81 -35.91
N GLN A 179 -32.85 31.40 -34.79
CA GLN A 179 -34.24 31.63 -34.43
C GLN A 179 -34.56 33.12 -34.30
N GLU A 180 -33.75 33.91 -33.63
CA GLU A 180 -33.91 35.37 -33.47
C GLU A 180 -33.88 36.08 -34.85
N ILE A 181 -32.94 35.70 -35.73
CA ILE A 181 -32.86 36.23 -37.08
C ILE A 181 -34.12 35.89 -37.89
N SER A 182 -34.62 34.65 -37.79
CA SER A 182 -35.82 34.22 -38.50
C SER A 182 -37.08 34.95 -38.01
N GLU A 183 -37.18 35.22 -36.72
CA GLU A 183 -38.26 36.00 -36.11
C GLU A 183 -38.25 37.46 -36.60
N ILE A 184 -37.05 38.09 -36.66
CA ILE A 184 -36.90 39.45 -37.14
C ILE A 184 -37.26 39.55 -38.66
N VAL A 185 -36.77 38.61 -39.46
CA VAL A 185 -37.06 38.58 -40.92
C VAL A 185 -38.58 38.34 -41.16
N GLY A 186 -39.15 37.35 -40.46
CA GLY A 186 -40.61 37.08 -40.56
C GLY A 186 -41.48 38.24 -40.11
N GLY A 187 -41.06 38.99 -39.08
CA GLY A 187 -41.72 40.19 -38.62
C GLY A 187 -41.62 41.36 -39.64
N ALA A 188 -40.51 41.45 -40.33
CA ALA A 188 -40.30 42.49 -41.41
C ALA A 188 -41.12 42.20 -42.68
N GLU A 189 -41.36 40.93 -43.04
CA GLU A 189 -42.22 40.54 -44.16
C GLU A 189 -43.72 40.68 -43.86
N ALA A 190 -44.13 40.76 -42.61
CA ALA A 190 -45.50 40.91 -42.21
C ALA A 190 -46.00 42.39 -42.08
N LEU A 191 -45.08 43.35 -42.27
CA LEU A 191 -45.36 44.79 -42.34
C LEU A 191 -45.44 45.27 -43.78
#